data_22874e17a94071eae284d828d7cc3607
#
_entry.id   22874e17a94071eae284d828d7cc3607
#
_cell.length_a   1.000
_cell.length_b   1.000
_cell.length_c   1.000
_cell.angle_alpha   90.00
_cell.angle_beta   90.00
_cell.angle_gamma   90.00
#
_symmetry.space_group_name_H-M   'P 1'
#
loop_
_entity.id
_entity.type
_entity.pdbx_description
1 polymer ?
#
loop_
_entity_poly.entity_id
_entity_poly.type
_entity_poly.pdbx_seq_one_letter_code
_entity_poly.pdbx_strand_id
1 'polypeptide(L)'
;CSQSPQDDPVQRPDRSRHATTKQGSLRQGHVIVKKIYNNNVLLGVNGSGTEMVVNARGIAYGRHRGEIVDASSAQRYVAEGAYRTTAIASLLTNATHTEVRVAQAIVELAREELGTPHARRMMLPILDHLVAAVHRAKQGAVIDFPLEWEVRQLYPDEAELGRRAVEIVDGALGIHLQPEEWVAFSLHFINQRWDSKDVSRTMSMTQTICDV
;
A
#
# COMPACT_ATOMS: atom_id res chain seq x y z
N CYS A 1 -0.27 -2.43 -85.74
CA CYS A 1 -0.28 -3.48 -84.74
C CYS A 1 0.76 -3.10 -83.69
N SER A 2 0.34 -2.51 -82.58
CA SER A 2 1.23 -2.24 -81.44
C SER A 2 0.43 -2.52 -80.17
N GLN A 3 0.80 -3.59 -79.49
CA GLN A 3 0.25 -3.94 -78.18
C GLN A 3 1.08 -3.21 -77.11
N SER A 4 0.36 -2.42 -76.33
CA SER A 4 0.92 -1.87 -75.07
C SER A 4 0.88 -2.90 -73.98
N PRO A 5 1.88 -2.97 -73.10
CA PRO A 5 1.85 -3.84 -71.91
C PRO A 5 0.96 -3.27 -70.81
N GLN A 6 0.15 -4.13 -70.20
CA GLN A 6 -0.66 -3.85 -69.02
C GLN A 6 0.24 -3.74 -67.79
N ASP A 7 0.08 -2.64 -67.07
CA ASP A 7 0.70 -2.44 -65.73
C ASP A 7 -0.07 -3.26 -64.68
N ASP A 8 0.59 -4.21 -64.03
CA ASP A 8 0.13 -4.91 -62.84
C ASP A 8 0.24 -3.99 -61.62
N PRO A 9 -0.80 -3.92 -60.76
CA PRO A 9 -0.73 -3.14 -59.52
C PRO A 9 0.13 -3.84 -58.49
N VAL A 10 1.23 -3.16 -58.13
CA VAL A 10 2.10 -3.54 -57.02
C VAL A 10 1.29 -3.58 -55.72
N GLN A 11 1.09 -4.78 -55.19
CA GLN A 11 0.54 -5.04 -53.86
C GLN A 11 1.50 -4.51 -52.81
N ARG A 12 1.08 -3.46 -52.09
CA ARG A 12 1.77 -3.01 -50.88
C ARG A 12 1.55 -4.04 -49.75
N PRO A 13 2.58 -4.50 -49.03
CA PRO A 13 2.37 -5.40 -47.91
C PRO A 13 1.65 -4.66 -46.76
N ASP A 14 0.54 -5.24 -46.36
CA ASP A 14 -0.24 -4.86 -45.18
C ASP A 14 0.64 -4.88 -43.92
N ARG A 15 0.91 -3.69 -43.35
CA ARG A 15 1.65 -3.49 -42.11
C ARG A 15 0.72 -3.51 -40.90
N SER A 16 -0.30 -4.34 -40.89
CA SER A 16 -1.05 -4.66 -39.68
C SER A 16 -0.44 -5.85 -38.95
N ARG A 17 0.84 -5.74 -38.55
CA ARG A 17 1.40 -6.66 -37.59
C ARG A 17 0.84 -6.27 -36.22
N HIS A 18 -0.22 -6.97 -35.83
CA HIS A 18 -0.69 -7.07 -34.47
C HIS A 18 0.49 -7.34 -33.56
N ALA A 19 0.77 -6.39 -32.67
CA ALA A 19 1.64 -6.60 -31.53
C ALA A 19 0.92 -7.59 -30.60
N THR A 20 1.01 -8.88 -30.91
CA THR A 20 0.67 -9.95 -29.98
C THR A 20 1.66 -9.86 -28.83
N THR A 21 1.26 -9.23 -27.75
CA THR A 21 1.98 -9.19 -26.50
C THR A 21 2.29 -10.63 -26.10
N LYS A 22 3.55 -11.02 -26.20
CA LYS A 22 4.06 -12.29 -25.65
C LYS A 22 3.81 -12.28 -24.14
N GLN A 23 2.65 -12.77 -23.71
CA GLN A 23 2.41 -13.26 -22.33
C GLN A 23 3.19 -14.56 -22.14
N GLY A 24 4.49 -14.51 -22.36
CA GLY A 24 5.41 -15.57 -22.00
C GLY A 24 5.65 -15.46 -20.50
N SER A 25 5.39 -16.54 -19.78
CA SER A 25 5.70 -16.84 -18.39
C SER A 25 6.72 -15.87 -17.76
N LEU A 26 6.21 -14.77 -17.16
CA LEU A 26 7.03 -13.89 -16.31
C LEU A 26 7.54 -14.73 -15.13
N ARG A 27 8.83 -14.67 -14.84
CA ARG A 27 9.38 -15.31 -13.64
C ARG A 27 8.69 -14.75 -12.40
N GLN A 28 8.53 -15.60 -11.40
CA GLN A 28 7.97 -15.18 -10.11
C GLN A 28 8.76 -13.97 -9.56
N GLY A 29 8.06 -12.92 -9.16
CA GLY A 29 8.68 -11.68 -8.69
C GLY A 29 8.88 -10.60 -9.75
N HIS A 30 8.71 -10.88 -11.03
CA HIS A 30 8.81 -9.87 -12.10
C HIS A 30 7.46 -9.22 -12.40
N VAL A 31 7.50 -7.95 -12.79
CA VAL A 31 6.33 -7.19 -13.22
C VAL A 31 6.60 -6.45 -14.53
N ILE A 32 5.58 -6.28 -15.34
CA ILE A 32 5.61 -5.41 -16.51
C ILE A 32 5.18 -4.01 -16.06
N VAL A 33 6.00 -3.01 -16.31
CA VAL A 33 5.70 -1.60 -15.97
C VAL A 33 4.49 -1.10 -16.75
N LYS A 34 3.45 -0.66 -16.06
CA LYS A 34 2.27 -0.01 -16.64
C LYS A 34 2.35 1.51 -16.56
N LYS A 35 2.79 2.01 -15.41
CA LYS A 35 2.92 3.44 -15.13
C LYS A 35 4.03 3.68 -14.11
N ILE A 36 4.77 4.76 -14.28
CA ILE A 36 5.77 5.24 -13.34
C ILE A 36 5.21 6.47 -12.64
N TYR A 37 5.29 6.52 -11.32
CA TYR A 37 4.85 7.65 -10.52
C TYR A 37 6.02 8.54 -10.09
N ASN A 38 7.11 7.91 -9.63
CA ASN A 38 8.40 8.55 -9.35
C ASN A 38 9.52 7.50 -9.46
N ASN A 39 10.76 7.84 -9.07
CA ASN A 39 11.92 6.93 -9.17
C ASN A 39 11.78 5.66 -8.33
N ASN A 40 10.91 5.64 -7.32
CA ASN A 40 10.78 4.57 -6.34
C ASN A 40 9.44 3.83 -6.43
N VAL A 41 8.45 4.39 -7.12
CA VAL A 41 7.07 3.87 -7.17
C VAL A 41 6.63 3.69 -8.62
N LEU A 42 6.18 2.49 -8.94
CA LEU A 42 5.57 2.17 -10.24
C LEU A 42 4.32 1.31 -10.06
N LEU A 43 3.45 1.35 -11.06
CA LEU A 43 2.38 0.36 -11.24
C LEU A 43 2.88 -0.71 -12.17
N GLY A 44 2.83 -1.95 -11.74
CA GLY A 44 3.20 -3.12 -12.53
C GLY A 44 2.08 -4.14 -12.61
N VAL A 45 2.22 -5.06 -13.57
CA VAL A 45 1.36 -6.23 -13.72
C VAL A 45 2.23 -7.47 -13.68
N ASN A 46 1.86 -8.44 -12.84
CA ASN A 46 2.56 -9.72 -12.76
C ASN A 46 2.15 -10.69 -13.88
N GLY A 47 2.75 -11.88 -13.89
CA GLY A 47 2.47 -12.92 -14.89
C GLY A 47 1.03 -13.47 -14.87
N SER A 48 0.30 -13.30 -13.76
CA SER A 48 -1.12 -13.68 -13.63
C SER A 48 -2.09 -12.55 -14.04
N GLY A 49 -1.58 -11.40 -14.47
CA GLY A 49 -2.42 -10.26 -14.85
C GLY A 49 -2.85 -9.36 -13.67
N THR A 50 -2.34 -9.62 -12.45
CA THR A 50 -2.68 -8.82 -11.28
C THR A 50 -1.90 -7.51 -11.28
N GLU A 51 -2.62 -6.39 -11.18
CA GLU A 51 -2.02 -5.07 -11.00
C GLU A 51 -1.57 -4.87 -9.56
N MET A 52 -0.40 -4.26 -9.39
CA MET A 52 0.14 -3.94 -8.08
C MET A 52 0.98 -2.66 -8.11
N VAL A 53 0.94 -1.91 -7.04
CA VAL A 53 1.89 -0.82 -6.82
C VAL A 53 3.15 -1.41 -6.23
N VAL A 54 4.27 -1.12 -6.86
CA VAL A 54 5.59 -1.61 -6.45
C VAL A 54 6.39 -0.43 -5.92
N ASN A 55 6.95 -0.59 -4.72
CA ASN A 55 7.77 0.41 -4.07
C ASN A 55 9.12 -0.19 -3.66
N ALA A 56 10.19 0.36 -4.19
CA ALA A 56 11.57 0.12 -3.77
C ALA A 56 12.46 1.27 -4.24
N ARG A 57 13.56 1.49 -3.53
CA ARG A 57 14.52 2.55 -3.88
C ARG A 57 15.04 2.35 -5.31
N GLY A 58 14.80 3.35 -6.18
CA GLY A 58 15.30 3.38 -7.55
C GLY A 58 14.67 2.37 -8.52
N ILE A 59 13.64 1.63 -8.13
CA ILE A 59 13.05 0.57 -8.96
C ILE A 59 12.51 1.06 -10.30
N ALA A 60 12.06 2.31 -10.34
CA ALA A 60 11.51 2.95 -11.53
C ALA A 60 12.50 3.89 -12.23
N TYR A 61 13.70 4.08 -11.67
CA TYR A 61 14.69 4.98 -12.23
C TYR A 61 15.16 4.50 -13.62
N GLY A 62 15.04 5.38 -14.63
CA GLY A 62 15.42 5.09 -16.02
C GLY A 62 14.56 4.03 -16.69
N ARG A 63 13.42 3.63 -16.10
CA ARG A 63 12.52 2.62 -16.67
C ARG A 63 11.45 3.25 -17.56
N HIS A 64 10.88 2.42 -18.43
CA HIS A 64 9.82 2.82 -19.36
C HIS A 64 8.63 1.85 -19.27
N ARG A 65 7.47 2.35 -19.70
CA ARG A 65 6.27 1.53 -19.82
C ARG A 65 6.50 0.33 -20.74
N GLY A 66 6.10 -0.84 -20.31
CA GLY A 66 6.25 -2.11 -21.04
C GLY A 66 7.52 -2.89 -20.69
N GLU A 67 8.47 -2.31 -19.96
CA GLU A 67 9.66 -3.02 -19.49
C GLU A 67 9.32 -4.03 -18.40
N ILE A 68 10.10 -5.10 -18.35
CA ILE A 68 10.04 -6.09 -17.28
C ILE A 68 11.05 -5.69 -16.19
N VAL A 69 10.57 -5.59 -14.96
CA VAL A 69 11.37 -5.22 -13.79
C VAL A 69 11.31 -6.36 -12.77
N ASP A 70 12.45 -6.69 -12.19
CA ASP A 70 12.52 -7.60 -11.04
C ASP A 70 12.05 -6.85 -9.78
N ALA A 71 10.92 -7.27 -9.24
CA ALA A 71 10.29 -6.74 -8.04
C ALA A 71 10.32 -7.76 -6.89
N SER A 72 11.18 -8.80 -6.95
CA SER A 72 11.24 -9.87 -5.94
C SER A 72 11.62 -9.34 -4.55
N SER A 73 12.52 -8.36 -4.48
CA SER A 73 12.93 -7.68 -3.24
C SER A 73 12.13 -6.42 -2.92
N ALA A 74 11.21 -6.01 -3.82
CA ALA A 74 10.41 -4.81 -3.64
C ALA A 74 9.15 -5.09 -2.83
N GLN A 75 8.63 -4.04 -2.20
CA GLN A 75 7.30 -4.07 -1.60
C GLN A 75 6.24 -3.99 -2.68
N ARG A 76 5.25 -4.84 -2.57
CA ARG A 76 4.17 -4.98 -3.55
C ARG A 76 2.83 -4.84 -2.84
N TYR A 77 2.02 -3.90 -3.31
CA TYR A 77 0.71 -3.62 -2.77
C TYR A 77 -0.35 -3.88 -3.85
N VAL A 78 -1.21 -4.83 -3.58
CA VAL A 78 -2.40 -5.11 -4.41
C VAL A 78 -3.56 -4.33 -3.81
N ALA A 79 -4.39 -3.73 -4.66
CA ALA A 79 -5.58 -3.03 -4.21
C ALA A 79 -6.60 -4.03 -3.64
N GLU A 80 -6.85 -3.95 -2.34
CA GLU A 80 -7.85 -4.74 -1.62
C GLU A 80 -8.73 -3.82 -0.78
N GLY A 81 -10.02 -4.15 -0.68
CA GLY A 81 -10.95 -3.42 0.18
C GLY A 81 -11.12 -1.95 -0.19
N ALA A 82 -10.89 -1.05 0.76
CA ALA A 82 -11.14 0.40 0.62
C ALA A 82 -10.08 1.12 -0.24
N TYR A 83 -8.90 0.55 -0.43
CA TYR A 83 -7.81 1.21 -1.14
C TYR A 83 -7.82 0.87 -2.62
N ARG A 84 -7.98 1.91 -3.46
CA ARG A 84 -7.77 1.79 -4.91
C ARG A 84 -6.29 1.91 -5.25
N THR A 85 -5.85 1.28 -6.32
CA THR A 85 -4.45 1.32 -6.81
C THR A 85 -3.90 2.75 -6.91
N THR A 86 -4.72 3.71 -7.33
CA THR A 86 -4.33 5.12 -7.42
C THR A 86 -4.09 5.77 -6.06
N ALA A 87 -4.89 5.45 -5.05
CA ALA A 87 -4.72 5.96 -3.68
C ALA A 87 -3.43 5.40 -3.05
N ILE A 88 -3.18 4.10 -3.21
CA ILE A 88 -1.94 3.45 -2.77
C ILE A 88 -0.73 4.12 -3.42
N ALA A 89 -0.78 4.33 -4.73
CA ALA A 89 0.31 4.97 -5.45
C ALA A 89 0.54 6.42 -5.00
N SER A 90 -0.53 7.18 -4.77
CA SER A 90 -0.45 8.56 -4.26
C SER A 90 0.19 8.60 -2.87
N LEU A 91 -0.25 7.74 -1.96
CA LEU A 91 0.30 7.66 -0.61
C LEU A 91 1.80 7.35 -0.65
N LEU A 92 2.20 6.30 -1.36
CA LEU A 92 3.61 5.89 -1.48
C LEU A 92 4.48 6.91 -2.24
N THR A 93 3.89 7.72 -3.13
CA THR A 93 4.60 8.78 -3.85
C THR A 93 4.87 9.98 -2.95
N ASN A 94 3.95 10.30 -2.04
CA ASN A 94 4.04 11.42 -1.12
C ASN A 94 4.85 11.09 0.15
N ALA A 95 4.87 9.84 0.55
CA ALA A 95 5.66 9.38 1.70
C ALA A 95 7.16 9.36 1.37
N THR A 96 7.98 9.79 2.31
CA THR A 96 9.43 9.62 2.22
C THR A 96 9.83 8.16 2.46
N HIS A 97 11.00 7.77 1.99
CA HIS A 97 11.53 6.42 2.24
C HIS A 97 11.64 6.13 3.75
N THR A 98 11.99 7.13 4.56
CA THR A 98 12.09 6.99 6.02
C THR A 98 10.72 6.73 6.64
N GLU A 99 9.68 7.47 6.25
CA GLU A 99 8.31 7.25 6.72
C GLU A 99 7.80 5.85 6.37
N VAL A 100 8.06 5.36 5.16
CA VAL A 100 7.71 3.98 4.78
C VAL A 100 8.42 2.96 5.69
N ARG A 101 9.70 3.15 5.98
CA ARG A 101 10.45 2.26 6.89
C ARG A 101 9.95 2.32 8.32
N VAL A 102 9.59 3.49 8.81
CA VAL A 102 9.01 3.68 10.14
C VAL A 102 7.66 2.98 10.24
N ALA A 103 6.78 3.16 9.25
CA ALA A 103 5.51 2.43 9.20
C ALA A 103 5.71 0.90 9.20
N GLN A 104 6.72 0.39 8.49
CA GLN A 104 7.08 -1.03 8.52
C GLN A 104 7.53 -1.49 9.90
N ALA A 105 8.37 -0.71 10.59
CA ALA A 105 8.82 -1.05 11.94
C ALA A 105 7.64 -1.11 12.93
N ILE A 106 6.68 -0.19 12.81
CA ILE A 106 5.46 -0.18 13.63
C ILE A 106 4.59 -1.42 13.35
N VAL A 107 4.41 -1.77 12.08
CA VAL A 107 3.65 -2.96 11.68
C VAL A 107 4.32 -4.25 12.17
N GLU A 108 5.65 -4.33 12.11
CA GLU A 108 6.40 -5.48 12.61
C GLU A 108 6.30 -5.61 14.13
N LEU A 109 6.43 -4.49 14.86
CA LEU A 109 6.21 -4.45 16.30
C LEU A 109 4.82 -4.96 16.67
N ALA A 110 3.77 -4.49 15.97
CA ALA A 110 2.40 -4.96 16.19
C ALA A 110 2.23 -6.45 15.86
N ARG A 111 2.91 -6.95 14.83
CA ARG A 111 2.90 -8.37 14.47
C ARG A 111 3.48 -9.24 15.59
N GLU A 112 4.57 -8.81 16.18
CA GLU A 112 5.28 -9.54 17.25
C GLU A 112 4.49 -9.54 18.55
N GLU A 113 4.00 -8.38 18.98
CA GLU A 113 3.35 -8.21 20.28
C GLU A 113 1.89 -8.73 20.30
N LEU A 114 1.14 -8.50 19.22
CA LEU A 114 -0.27 -8.90 19.15
C LEU A 114 -0.49 -10.26 18.47
N GLY A 115 0.56 -10.89 17.95
CA GLY A 115 0.46 -12.19 17.28
C GLY A 115 -0.48 -12.20 16.08
N THR A 116 -0.71 -11.05 15.42
CA THR A 116 -1.70 -10.92 14.35
C THR A 116 -1.16 -11.44 13.02
N PRO A 117 -1.72 -12.51 12.45
CA PRO A 117 -1.22 -13.08 11.19
C PRO A 117 -1.39 -12.17 9.99
N HIS A 118 -2.27 -11.18 10.09
CA HIS A 118 -2.60 -10.23 9.02
C HIS A 118 -2.02 -8.83 9.20
N ALA A 119 -0.98 -8.68 10.03
CA ALA A 119 -0.35 -7.39 10.32
C ALA A 119 0.01 -6.57 9.07
N ARG A 120 0.34 -7.23 7.95
CA ARG A 120 0.62 -6.55 6.67
C ARG A 120 -0.53 -5.68 6.15
N ARG A 121 -1.78 -5.97 6.51
CA ARG A 121 -2.94 -5.15 6.14
C ARG A 121 -2.93 -3.79 6.81
N MET A 122 -2.25 -3.66 7.96
CA MET A 122 -2.08 -2.38 8.66
C MET A 122 -1.10 -1.44 7.96
N MET A 123 -0.28 -1.92 7.03
CA MET A 123 0.80 -1.13 6.44
C MET A 123 0.31 0.18 5.82
N LEU A 124 -0.74 0.14 5.01
CA LEU A 124 -1.27 1.34 4.36
C LEU A 124 -1.99 2.28 5.35
N PRO A 125 -2.90 1.80 6.23
CA PRO A 125 -3.50 2.63 7.27
C PRO A 125 -2.48 3.28 8.20
N ILE A 126 -1.47 2.55 8.65
CA ILE A 126 -0.39 3.08 9.51
C ILE A 126 0.45 4.13 8.75
N LEU A 127 0.81 3.86 7.50
CA LEU A 127 1.57 4.82 6.70
C LEU A 127 0.77 6.10 6.43
N ASP A 128 -0.52 5.98 6.11
CA ASP A 128 -1.40 7.12 5.85
C ASP A 128 -1.53 8.00 7.10
N HIS A 129 -1.79 7.38 8.26
CA HIS A 129 -1.84 8.08 9.53
C HIS A 129 -0.48 8.74 9.87
N LEU A 130 0.62 8.01 9.73
CA LEU A 130 1.97 8.52 10.00
C LEU A 130 2.29 9.77 9.17
N VAL A 131 2.05 9.74 7.86
CA VAL A 131 2.29 10.88 6.96
C VAL A 131 1.44 12.08 7.39
N ALA A 132 0.18 11.86 7.75
CA ALA A 132 -0.71 12.90 8.22
C ALA A 132 -0.26 13.47 9.58
N ALA A 133 0.15 12.64 10.54
CA ALA A 133 0.65 13.04 11.85
C ALA A 133 1.94 13.87 11.74
N VAL A 134 2.90 13.40 10.92
CA VAL A 134 4.14 14.14 10.62
C VAL A 134 3.84 15.50 9.99
N HIS A 135 2.87 15.56 9.08
CA HIS A 135 2.47 16.82 8.47
C HIS A 135 1.87 17.79 9.49
N ARG A 136 0.97 17.32 10.38
CA ARG A 136 0.43 18.12 11.48
C ARG A 136 1.52 18.63 12.42
N ALA A 137 2.42 17.75 12.85
CA ALA A 137 3.53 18.13 13.74
C ALA A 137 4.39 19.24 13.14
N LYS A 138 4.73 19.17 11.85
CA LYS A 138 5.48 20.22 11.13
C LYS A 138 4.74 21.55 11.02
N GLN A 139 3.42 21.52 11.05
CA GLN A 139 2.57 22.74 11.01
C GLN A 139 2.20 23.25 12.39
N GLY A 140 2.54 22.56 13.47
CA GLY A 140 2.09 22.87 14.83
C GLY A 140 0.57 22.73 15.01
N ALA A 141 -0.08 21.92 14.16
CA ALA A 141 -1.51 21.69 14.25
C ALA A 141 -1.80 20.62 15.32
N VAL A 142 -2.79 20.92 16.16
CA VAL A 142 -3.24 20.03 17.24
C VAL A 142 -4.64 19.54 16.93
N ILE A 143 -4.90 18.26 17.21
CA ILE A 143 -6.22 17.64 17.07
C ILE A 143 -6.64 16.98 18.39
N ASP A 144 -7.96 16.84 18.58
CA ASP A 144 -8.53 16.14 19.72
C ASP A 144 -8.64 14.64 19.45
N PHE A 145 -8.42 13.85 20.50
CA PHE A 145 -8.56 12.38 20.50
C PHE A 145 -9.66 11.96 21.49
N PRO A 146 -10.95 12.06 21.11
CA PRO A 146 -12.06 11.87 22.04
C PRO A 146 -12.14 10.46 22.64
N LEU A 147 -11.51 9.45 22.01
CA LEU A 147 -11.52 8.05 22.47
C LEU A 147 -10.32 7.69 23.35
N GLU A 148 -9.55 8.66 23.83
CA GLU A 148 -8.35 8.42 24.65
C GLU A 148 -8.66 7.58 25.90
N TRP A 149 -9.74 7.94 26.60
CA TRP A 149 -10.12 7.25 27.83
C TRP A 149 -10.55 5.80 27.55
N GLU A 150 -11.41 5.58 26.55
CA GLU A 150 -11.92 4.27 26.15
C GLU A 150 -10.79 3.34 25.71
N VAL A 151 -9.89 3.83 24.86
CA VAL A 151 -8.75 3.05 24.39
C VAL A 151 -7.85 2.65 25.57
N ARG A 152 -7.57 3.59 26.47
CA ARG A 152 -6.74 3.33 27.65
C ARG A 152 -7.34 2.28 28.59
N GLN A 153 -8.68 2.30 28.79
CA GLN A 153 -9.34 1.40 29.72
C GLN A 153 -9.66 0.02 29.11
N LEU A 154 -10.07 -0.02 27.87
CA LEU A 154 -10.59 -1.23 27.23
C LEU A 154 -9.52 -2.00 26.43
N TYR A 155 -8.46 -1.31 26.01
CA TYR A 155 -7.42 -1.86 25.14
C TYR A 155 -6.01 -1.46 25.62
N PRO A 156 -5.63 -1.83 26.87
CA PRO A 156 -4.37 -1.39 27.46
C PRO A 156 -3.12 -1.85 26.69
N ASP A 157 -3.16 -3.05 26.10
CA ASP A 157 -2.04 -3.60 25.32
C ASP A 157 -1.84 -2.80 24.02
N GLU A 158 -2.92 -2.52 23.31
CA GLU A 158 -2.87 -1.70 22.10
C GLU A 158 -2.54 -0.24 22.43
N ALA A 159 -2.96 0.27 23.59
CA ALA A 159 -2.59 1.60 24.05
C ALA A 159 -1.08 1.73 24.30
N GLU A 160 -0.48 0.74 24.92
CA GLU A 160 0.97 0.70 25.16
C GLU A 160 1.73 0.59 23.83
N LEU A 161 1.24 -0.26 22.93
CA LEU A 161 1.81 -0.40 21.59
C LEU A 161 1.73 0.91 20.80
N GLY A 162 0.61 1.66 20.93
CA GLY A 162 0.44 2.98 20.34
C GLY A 162 1.47 3.99 20.84
N ARG A 163 1.79 4.01 22.15
CA ARG A 163 2.83 4.88 22.71
C ARG A 163 4.21 4.54 22.14
N ARG A 164 4.55 3.26 22.08
CA ARG A 164 5.79 2.80 21.45
C ARG A 164 5.87 3.17 19.98
N ALA A 165 4.75 3.17 19.26
CA ALA A 165 4.71 3.63 17.88
C ALA A 165 5.08 5.13 17.76
N VAL A 166 4.56 5.99 18.65
CA VAL A 166 4.94 7.41 18.70
C VAL A 166 6.43 7.57 18.98
N GLU A 167 6.99 6.84 19.96
CA GLU A 167 8.43 6.87 20.27
C GLU A 167 9.30 6.47 19.07
N ILE A 168 8.88 5.43 18.31
CA ILE A 168 9.58 5.01 17.09
C ILE A 168 9.57 6.13 16.06
N VAL A 169 8.43 6.81 15.86
CA VAL A 169 8.32 7.93 14.92
C VAL A 169 9.23 9.08 15.34
N ASP A 170 9.12 9.51 16.57
CA ASP A 170 9.91 10.63 17.11
C ASP A 170 11.41 10.38 16.99
N GLY A 171 11.85 9.19 17.40
CA GLY A 171 13.25 8.82 17.33
C GLY A 171 13.79 8.67 15.91
N ALA A 172 13.01 8.10 14.99
CA ALA A 172 13.44 7.83 13.62
C ALA A 172 13.41 9.07 12.72
N LEU A 173 12.47 9.99 12.96
CA LEU A 173 12.27 11.18 12.12
C LEU A 173 12.85 12.46 12.76
N GLY A 174 13.26 12.42 14.04
CA GLY A 174 13.77 13.58 14.76
C GLY A 174 12.71 14.68 14.93
N ILE A 175 11.45 14.30 15.08
CA ILE A 175 10.30 15.19 15.29
C ILE A 175 9.60 14.81 16.59
N HIS A 176 8.72 15.69 17.07
CA HIS A 176 7.85 15.36 18.20
C HIS A 176 6.41 15.41 17.71
N LEU A 177 5.77 14.24 17.66
CA LEU A 177 4.33 14.15 17.42
C LEU A 177 3.57 14.69 18.63
N GLN A 178 2.30 15.06 18.43
CA GLN A 178 1.39 15.30 19.53
C GLN A 178 1.31 14.03 20.39
N PRO A 179 1.50 14.12 21.72
CA PRO A 179 1.57 12.91 22.57
C PRO A 179 0.38 11.97 22.39
N GLU A 180 -0.82 12.51 22.20
CA GLU A 180 -2.07 11.76 22.07
C GLU A 180 -2.21 11.02 20.74
N GLU A 181 -1.30 11.19 19.77
CA GLU A 181 -1.29 10.43 18.50
C GLU A 181 -1.22 8.90 18.73
N TRP A 182 -0.77 8.47 19.94
CA TRP A 182 -0.82 7.07 20.32
C TRP A 182 -2.24 6.47 20.23
N VAL A 183 -3.29 7.27 20.48
CA VAL A 183 -4.69 6.83 20.38
C VAL A 183 -5.02 6.35 18.98
N ALA A 184 -4.64 7.13 17.98
CA ALA A 184 -4.92 6.79 16.58
C ALA A 184 -4.12 5.54 16.13
N PHE A 185 -2.84 5.42 16.51
CA PHE A 185 -2.09 4.19 16.26
C PHE A 185 -2.77 2.97 16.91
N SER A 186 -3.21 3.12 18.18
CA SER A 186 -3.93 2.05 18.89
C SER A 186 -5.20 1.64 18.18
N LEU A 187 -5.98 2.58 17.66
CA LEU A 187 -7.21 2.28 16.91
C LEU A 187 -6.94 1.45 15.64
N HIS A 188 -5.81 1.66 14.96
CA HIS A 188 -5.41 0.81 13.85
C HIS A 188 -5.11 -0.62 14.29
N PHE A 189 -4.47 -0.81 15.45
CA PHE A 189 -4.19 -2.14 16.01
C PHE A 189 -5.48 -2.84 16.45
N ILE A 190 -6.38 -2.13 17.13
CA ILE A 190 -7.69 -2.63 17.56
C ILE A 190 -8.50 -3.09 16.33
N ASN A 191 -8.61 -2.26 15.30
CA ASN A 191 -9.35 -2.59 14.08
C ASN A 191 -8.83 -3.87 13.43
N GLN A 192 -7.52 -4.11 13.46
CA GLN A 192 -6.93 -5.32 12.89
C GLN A 192 -7.31 -6.59 13.69
N ARG A 193 -7.45 -6.51 15.00
CA ARG A 193 -7.94 -7.65 15.81
C ARG A 193 -9.39 -8.00 15.50
N TRP A 194 -10.23 -7.00 15.22
CA TRP A 194 -11.64 -7.18 14.94
C TRP A 194 -11.93 -7.70 13.54
N ASP A 195 -11.04 -7.42 12.58
CA ASP A 195 -11.18 -7.91 11.18
C ASP A 195 -10.91 -9.43 11.06
N SER A 196 -10.31 -10.04 12.07
CA SER A 196 -10.09 -11.47 12.18
C SER A 196 -11.28 -12.17 12.87
N LYS A 197 -12.37 -12.53 12.12
CA LYS A 197 -13.45 -13.48 12.46
C LYS A 197 -14.27 -13.25 13.76
N ASP A 198 -13.90 -12.34 14.65
CA ASP A 198 -14.59 -12.12 15.92
C ASP A 198 -15.78 -11.14 15.83
N VAL A 199 -15.89 -10.37 14.76
CA VAL A 199 -17.04 -9.46 14.54
C VAL A 199 -18.35 -10.25 14.50
N SER A 200 -18.37 -11.41 13.86
CA SER A 200 -19.56 -12.28 13.83
C SER A 200 -19.94 -12.80 15.21
N ARG A 201 -18.97 -13.06 16.08
CA ARG A 201 -19.20 -13.60 17.43
C ARG A 201 -19.68 -12.51 18.38
N THR A 202 -19.13 -11.31 18.29
CA THR A 202 -19.53 -10.17 19.12
C THR A 202 -20.91 -9.64 18.70
N MET A 203 -21.20 -9.57 17.40
CA MET A 203 -22.56 -9.22 16.92
C MET A 203 -23.61 -10.27 17.34
N SER A 204 -23.30 -11.56 17.28
CA SER A 204 -24.23 -12.59 17.76
C SER A 204 -24.45 -12.52 19.27
N MET A 205 -23.46 -12.18 20.08
CA MET A 205 -23.61 -11.94 21.52
C MET A 205 -24.46 -10.70 21.83
N THR A 206 -24.27 -9.61 21.10
CA THR A 206 -25.06 -8.38 21.28
C THR A 206 -26.52 -8.60 20.87
N GLN A 207 -26.77 -9.38 19.82
CA GLN A 207 -28.11 -9.70 19.36
C GLN A 207 -28.88 -10.59 20.38
N THR A 208 -28.15 -11.52 21.03
CA THR A 208 -28.73 -12.37 22.07
C THR A 208 -29.13 -11.60 23.34
N ILE A 209 -28.48 -10.46 23.62
CA ILE A 209 -28.80 -9.60 24.76
C ILE A 209 -29.97 -8.66 24.48
N CYS A 210 -30.21 -8.31 23.21
CA CYS A 210 -31.35 -7.47 22.81
C CYS A 210 -32.67 -8.23 22.62
N ASP A 211 -32.63 -9.56 22.59
CA ASP A 211 -33.82 -10.43 22.43
C ASP A 211 -34.35 -10.98 23.78
N VAL A 212 -33.93 -10.45 24.93
CA VAL A 212 -34.45 -10.68 26.28
C VAL A 212 -35.08 -9.41 26.79
#